data_2ba72d7e9bf901c1dc0cec9c241874e4
#
_entry.id   2ba72d7e9bf901c1dc0cec9c241874e4
#
_cell.length_a   1.000
_cell.length_b   1.000
_cell.length_c   1.000
_cell.angle_alpha   90.00
_cell.angle_beta   90.00
_cell.angle_gamma   90.00
#
_symmetry.space_group_name_H-M   'P 1'
#
loop_
_entity.id
_entity.type
_entity.pdbx_description
1 polymer ?
#
loop_
_entity_poly.entity_id
_entity_poly.type
_entity_poly.pdbx_seq_one_letter_code
_entity_poly.pdbx_strand_id
1 'polypeptide(L)'
;MGVADTSLGQEDVQSAGFAAAENLRAAAAYAREVTAIELITARQAWWLRGSGPAPGLRAVATPLLDAVPPVDDDRPLGDDVSRVVALLHLREEGRRDGPLRCPTARTT
;
A
#
# COMPACT_ATOMS: atom_id res chain seq x y z
N MET A 1 -23.79 10.51 2.74
CA MET A 1 -24.08 9.43 1.76
C MET A 1 -25.58 9.36 1.61
N GLY A 2 -26.15 9.84 0.51
CA GLY A 2 -27.59 9.87 0.31
C GLY A 2 -28.12 8.50 -0.12
N VAL A 3 -29.16 8.02 0.54
CA VAL A 3 -29.94 6.87 0.07
C VAL A 3 -30.88 7.39 -1.01
N ALA A 4 -30.72 6.90 -2.24
CA ALA A 4 -31.66 7.24 -3.31
C ALA A 4 -32.91 6.35 -3.19
N ASP A 5 -34.06 6.99 -3.14
CA ASP A 5 -35.35 6.32 -3.16
C ASP A 5 -35.64 5.86 -4.58
N THR A 6 -35.93 4.59 -4.78
CA THR A 6 -36.20 4.02 -6.09
C THR A 6 -37.67 3.56 -6.18
N SER A 7 -38.29 3.75 -7.35
CA SER A 7 -39.63 3.24 -7.69
C SER A 7 -40.76 3.67 -6.72
N LEU A 8 -40.82 4.96 -6.37
CA LEU A 8 -41.92 5.52 -5.55
C LEU A 8 -42.14 4.78 -4.20
N GLY A 9 -41.08 4.30 -3.59
CA GLY A 9 -41.14 3.61 -2.29
C GLY A 9 -41.53 2.12 -2.37
N GLN A 10 -41.57 1.52 -3.56
CA GLN A 10 -41.83 0.10 -3.73
C GLN A 10 -40.59 -0.79 -3.59
N GLU A 11 -39.38 -0.22 -3.79
CA GLU A 11 -38.12 -0.89 -3.53
C GLU A 11 -37.39 -0.15 -2.39
N ASP A 12 -37.32 -0.80 -1.25
CA ASP A 12 -37.00 -0.14 0.02
C ASP A 12 -35.57 0.45 0.13
N VAL A 13 -34.54 -0.09 -0.53
CA VAL A 13 -33.18 0.45 -0.46
C VAL A 13 -32.33 -0.01 -1.64
N GLN A 14 -31.77 0.93 -2.40
CA GLN A 14 -30.75 0.61 -3.36
C GLN A 14 -29.42 0.34 -2.64
N SER A 15 -28.87 -0.86 -2.80
CA SER A 15 -27.57 -1.20 -2.23
C SER A 15 -26.47 -0.35 -2.85
N ALA A 16 -25.83 0.50 -2.06
CA ALA A 16 -24.65 1.25 -2.44
C ALA A 16 -23.36 0.40 -2.38
N GLY A 17 -23.48 -0.92 -2.27
CA GLY A 17 -22.35 -1.83 -2.10
C GLY A 17 -21.32 -1.76 -3.24
N PHE A 18 -21.79 -1.62 -4.48
CA PHE A 18 -20.87 -1.48 -5.62
C PHE A 18 -20.07 -0.18 -5.55
N ALA A 19 -20.73 0.95 -5.30
CA ALA A 19 -20.05 2.24 -5.15
C ALA A 19 -19.10 2.25 -3.94
N ALA A 20 -19.49 1.62 -2.84
CA ALA A 20 -18.64 1.46 -1.68
C ALA A 20 -17.39 0.61 -1.99
N ALA A 21 -17.54 -0.46 -2.76
CA ALA A 21 -16.41 -1.31 -3.19
C ALA A 21 -15.44 -0.55 -4.10
N GLU A 22 -15.95 0.24 -5.05
CA GLU A 22 -15.11 1.09 -5.93
C GLU A 22 -14.35 2.16 -5.11
N ASN A 23 -15.02 2.80 -4.18
CA ASN A 23 -14.39 3.78 -3.29
C ASN A 23 -13.30 3.13 -2.43
N LEU A 24 -13.52 1.92 -1.93
CA LEU A 24 -12.52 1.17 -1.16
C LEU A 24 -11.30 0.82 -2.03
N ARG A 25 -11.51 0.39 -3.26
CA ARG A 25 -10.40 0.13 -4.20
C ARG A 25 -9.58 1.37 -4.48
N ALA A 26 -10.22 2.51 -4.73
CA ALA A 26 -9.54 3.78 -4.92
C ALA A 26 -8.76 4.21 -3.68
N ALA A 27 -9.36 4.11 -2.50
CA ALA A 27 -8.70 4.43 -1.24
C ALA A 27 -7.47 3.53 -1.00
N ALA A 28 -7.56 2.23 -1.30
CA ALA A 28 -6.44 1.30 -1.19
C ALA A 28 -5.31 1.65 -2.18
N ALA A 29 -5.64 2.07 -3.40
CA ALA A 29 -4.65 2.53 -4.38
C ALA A 29 -3.90 3.78 -3.89
N TYR A 30 -4.62 4.79 -3.43
CA TYR A 30 -4.01 6.00 -2.87
C TYR A 30 -3.17 5.71 -1.61
N ALA A 31 -3.62 4.81 -0.74
CA ALA A 31 -2.83 4.41 0.43
C ALA A 31 -1.48 3.80 0.03
N ARG A 32 -1.43 3.01 -1.05
CA ARG A 32 -0.16 2.46 -1.57
C ARG A 32 0.74 3.55 -2.13
N GLU A 33 0.19 4.53 -2.85
CA GLU A 33 0.98 5.66 -3.36
C GLU A 33 1.58 6.49 -2.22
N VAL A 34 0.80 6.80 -1.18
CA VAL A 34 1.29 7.48 0.02
C VAL A 34 2.40 6.68 0.70
N THR A 35 2.20 5.38 0.89
CA THR A 35 3.22 4.49 1.47
C THR A 35 4.48 4.45 0.62
N ALA A 36 4.36 4.45 -0.71
CA ALA A 36 5.51 4.49 -1.61
C ALA A 36 6.32 5.79 -1.44
N ILE A 37 5.64 6.93 -1.32
CA ILE A 37 6.29 8.23 -1.08
C ILE A 37 7.02 8.24 0.27
N GLU A 38 6.41 7.71 1.32
CA GLU A 38 7.03 7.57 2.64
C GLU A 38 8.30 6.70 2.59
N LEU A 39 8.25 5.59 1.87
CA LEU A 39 9.40 4.69 1.70
C LEU A 39 10.54 5.35 0.93
N ILE A 40 10.24 6.09 -0.14
CA ILE A 40 11.24 6.88 -0.89
C ILE A 40 11.87 7.94 0.01
N THR A 41 11.06 8.62 0.81
CA THR A 41 11.54 9.62 1.78
C THR A 41 12.46 8.99 2.83
N ALA A 42 12.10 7.83 3.38
CA ALA A 42 12.93 7.09 4.32
C ALA A 42 14.27 6.66 3.67
N ARG A 43 14.22 6.17 2.42
CA ARG A 43 15.41 5.84 1.63
C ARG A 43 16.34 7.05 1.49
N GLN A 44 15.79 8.22 1.17
CA GLN A 44 16.56 9.46 1.04
C GLN A 44 17.16 9.92 2.38
N ALA A 45 16.41 9.78 3.46
CA ALA A 45 16.90 10.10 4.80
C ALA A 45 18.11 9.22 5.20
N TRP A 46 18.10 7.92 4.88
CA TRP A 46 19.25 7.04 5.12
C TRP A 46 20.48 7.48 4.32
N TRP A 47 20.29 7.88 3.08
CA TRP A 47 21.40 8.37 2.24
C TRP A 47 22.01 9.67 2.78
N LEU A 48 21.17 10.65 3.12
CA LEU A 48 21.62 11.94 3.67
C LEU A 48 22.35 11.80 5.02
N ARG A 49 21.95 10.82 5.84
CA ARG A 49 22.59 10.53 7.12
C ARG A 49 23.89 9.73 6.98
N GLY A 50 24.24 9.25 5.79
CA GLY A 50 25.39 8.36 5.58
C GLY A 50 25.25 7.01 6.30
N SER A 51 24.02 6.60 6.66
CA SER A 51 23.75 5.36 7.36
C SER A 51 22.61 4.58 6.69
N GLY A 52 22.74 3.27 6.60
CA GLY A 52 21.69 2.42 6.04
C GLY A 52 20.56 2.11 7.07
N PRO A 53 19.62 1.26 6.67
CA PRO A 53 18.60 0.76 7.58
C PRO A 53 19.20 -0.02 8.74
N ALA A 54 18.52 0.00 9.89
CA ALA A 54 18.91 -0.81 11.05
C ALA A 54 19.03 -2.31 10.66
N PRO A 55 19.89 -3.08 11.33
CA PRO A 55 20.16 -4.48 10.96
C PRO A 55 18.90 -5.34 10.80
N GLY A 56 17.91 -5.18 11.66
CA GLY A 56 16.64 -5.90 11.59
C GLY A 56 15.73 -5.50 10.41
N LEU A 57 15.98 -4.34 9.79
CA LEU A 57 15.21 -3.85 8.65
C LEU A 57 15.88 -4.12 7.29
N ARG A 58 17.13 -4.55 7.27
CA ARG A 58 17.91 -4.69 6.02
C ARG A 58 17.22 -5.59 5.00
N ALA A 59 16.78 -6.76 5.40
CA ALA A 59 16.13 -7.72 4.50
C ALA A 59 14.84 -7.15 3.87
N VAL A 60 14.12 -6.32 4.63
CA VAL A 60 12.90 -5.68 4.15
C VAL A 60 13.21 -4.47 3.26
N ALA A 61 14.27 -3.74 3.56
CA ALA A 61 14.67 -2.53 2.85
C ALA A 61 15.45 -2.79 1.57
N THR A 62 16.14 -3.93 1.44
CA THR A 62 16.97 -4.25 0.27
C THR A 62 16.23 -4.06 -1.06
N PRO A 63 15.02 -4.60 -1.28
CA PRO A 63 14.32 -4.39 -2.55
C PRO A 63 14.04 -2.91 -2.86
N LEU A 64 13.78 -2.10 -1.83
CA LEU A 64 13.60 -0.66 -1.98
C LEU A 64 14.90 0.03 -2.37
N LEU A 65 16.01 -0.31 -1.72
CA LEU A 65 17.33 0.26 -1.99
C LEU A 65 17.81 -0.06 -3.41
N ASP A 66 17.50 -1.26 -3.91
CA ASP A 66 17.85 -1.70 -5.25
C ASP A 66 16.98 -1.04 -6.34
N ALA A 67 15.71 -0.79 -6.03
CA ALA A 67 14.76 -0.21 -6.99
C ALA A 67 14.83 1.31 -7.11
N VAL A 68 15.23 2.00 -6.03
CA VAL A 68 15.19 3.45 -5.94
C VAL A 68 16.58 4.00 -5.64
N PRO A 69 17.26 4.63 -6.60
CA PRO A 69 18.53 5.31 -6.36
C PRO A 69 18.33 6.52 -5.43
N PRO A 70 19.37 6.99 -4.73
CA PRO A 70 19.28 8.25 -3.99
C PRO A 70 19.02 9.42 -4.93
N VAL A 71 18.41 10.45 -4.40
CA VAL A 71 18.24 11.73 -5.09
C VAL A 71 19.44 12.60 -4.70
N ASP A 72 20.42 12.68 -5.58
CA ASP A 72 21.62 13.52 -5.47
C ASP A 72 21.50 14.75 -6.35
N ASP A 73 20.68 14.70 -7.39
CA ASP A 73 20.35 15.82 -8.27
C ASP A 73 18.82 15.85 -8.49
N ASP A 74 18.29 17.02 -8.84
CA ASP A 74 16.84 17.18 -9.04
C ASP A 74 16.35 16.37 -10.25
N ARG A 75 15.34 15.53 -10.01
CA ARG A 75 14.74 14.67 -11.03
C ARG A 75 13.29 14.32 -10.70
N PRO A 76 12.46 14.01 -11.71
CA PRO A 76 11.11 13.54 -11.47
C PRO A 76 11.11 12.22 -10.69
N LEU A 77 10.28 12.12 -9.64
CA LEU A 77 10.17 10.93 -8.79
C LEU A 77 8.97 10.03 -9.14
N GLY A 78 8.18 10.37 -10.14
CA GLY A 78 6.99 9.60 -10.52
C GLY A 78 7.28 8.13 -10.87
N ASP A 79 8.39 7.89 -11.58
CA ASP A 79 8.83 6.53 -11.91
C ASP A 79 9.24 5.74 -10.67
N ASP A 80 9.88 6.39 -9.70
CA ASP A 80 10.26 5.75 -8.44
C ASP A 80 9.02 5.37 -7.62
N VAL A 81 8.03 6.26 -7.55
CA VAL A 81 6.74 5.95 -6.90
C VAL A 81 6.11 4.73 -7.57
N SER A 82 6.04 4.68 -8.88
CA SER A 82 5.47 3.56 -9.63
C SER A 82 6.21 2.23 -9.36
N ARG A 83 7.54 2.25 -9.29
CA ARG A 83 8.36 1.07 -8.95
C ARG A 83 8.08 0.57 -7.53
N VAL A 84 8.00 1.49 -6.57
CA VAL A 84 7.73 1.12 -5.16
C VAL A 84 6.31 0.60 -5.00
N VAL A 85 5.31 1.18 -5.66
CA VAL A 85 3.93 0.64 -5.70
C VAL A 85 3.92 -0.79 -6.24
N ALA A 86 4.66 -1.08 -7.32
CA ALA A 86 4.79 -2.43 -7.85
C ALA A 86 5.43 -3.41 -6.83
N LEU A 87 6.47 -2.99 -6.11
CA LEU A 87 7.07 -3.79 -5.04
C LEU A 87 6.10 -4.11 -3.91
N LEU A 88 5.24 -3.16 -3.53
CA LEU A 88 4.21 -3.36 -2.51
C LEU A 88 3.17 -4.39 -2.97
N HIS A 89 2.75 -4.35 -4.24
CA HIS A 89 1.84 -5.34 -4.82
C HIS A 89 2.42 -6.76 -4.78
N LEU A 90 3.64 -6.95 -5.22
CA LEU A 90 4.30 -8.27 -5.21
C LEU A 90 4.39 -8.86 -3.80
N ARG A 91 4.61 -8.02 -2.79
CA ARG A 91 4.62 -8.47 -1.38
C ARG A 91 3.24 -8.87 -0.86
N GLU A 92 2.20 -8.17 -1.27
CA GLU A 92 0.82 -8.52 -0.91
C GLU A 92 0.40 -9.85 -1.54
N GLU A 93 0.76 -10.09 -2.80
CA GLU A 93 0.48 -11.34 -3.51
C GLU A 93 1.21 -12.52 -2.86
N GLY A 94 2.51 -12.41 -2.62
CA GLY A 94 3.28 -13.45 -1.94
C GLY A 94 2.81 -13.74 -0.51
N ARG A 95 2.10 -12.81 0.14
CA ARG A 95 1.49 -13.03 1.44
C ARG A 95 0.14 -13.77 1.36
N ARG A 96 -0.59 -13.62 0.27
CA ARG A 96 -1.87 -14.33 0.04
C ARG A 96 -1.66 -15.80 -0.23
N ASP A 97 -0.56 -16.18 -0.85
CA ASP A 97 -0.22 -17.57 -1.16
C ASP A 97 0.34 -18.34 0.04
N GLY A 98 0.62 -17.66 1.16
CA GLY A 98 1.00 -18.29 2.41
C GLY A 98 -0.18 -18.99 3.09
N PRO A 99 0.02 -20.13 3.79
CA PRO A 99 -1.05 -20.81 4.50
C PRO A 99 -1.66 -19.84 5.52
N LEU A 100 -3.00 -19.67 5.46
CA LEU A 100 -3.78 -18.95 6.46
C LEU A 100 -3.57 -19.65 7.81
N ARG A 101 -2.61 -19.18 8.60
CA ARG A 101 -2.47 -19.60 10.00
C ARG A 101 -3.62 -18.99 10.78
N CYS A 102 -4.67 -19.77 10.95
CA CYS A 102 -5.67 -19.48 11.95
C CYS A 102 -4.96 -19.45 13.32
N PRO A 103 -5.07 -18.37 14.12
CA PRO A 103 -4.55 -18.42 15.48
C PRO A 103 -5.32 -19.49 16.22
N THR A 104 -4.64 -20.62 16.53
CA THR A 104 -5.19 -21.64 17.40
C THR A 104 -5.50 -20.98 18.74
N ALA A 105 -6.80 -20.97 19.11
CA ALA A 105 -7.23 -20.53 20.42
C ALA A 105 -6.40 -21.28 21.48
N ARG A 106 -5.69 -20.53 22.32
CA ARG A 106 -5.06 -21.11 23.51
C ARG A 106 -6.18 -21.62 24.40
N THR A 107 -6.29 -22.92 24.47
CA THR A 107 -7.09 -23.56 25.53
C THR A 107 -6.29 -23.37 26.83
N THR A 108 -6.83 -22.61 27.73
CA THR A 108 -6.40 -22.54 29.15
C THR A 108 -6.89 -23.78 29.86
#